data_efe22d0c87a7218e4c3d1391a932ea91
#
_entry.id   efe22d0c87a7218e4c3d1391a932ea91
#
_cell.length_a   1.000
_cell.length_b   1.000
_cell.length_c   1.000
_cell.angle_alpha   90.00
_cell.angle_beta   90.00
_cell.angle_gamma   90.00
#
_symmetry.space_group_name_H-M   'P 1'
#
loop_
_entity.id
_entity.type
_entity.pdbx_description
1 polymer ?
#
loop_
_entity_poly.entity_id
_entity_poly.type
_entity_poly.pdbx_seq_one_letter_code
_entity_poly.pdbx_strand_id
1 'polypeptide(L)'
;MYTEKVTRVTHYNKNLFSFRTTRDPGFRFKNGEFAMIGIEIDGKPLFRAYSMVSTCYDDYLEFLSIKVPDGPLTSKLMHIKEGDDLLVKPKTTGSLCIDYLKSTDNLIMLATGTGVAPFMSIAFDYETYEKYKHVYLFHTTRTVKELAYHERLINLELGRNPILENVNFHYIDSVTREKHMRTGRFWNYIPKHLDGGFIKDRDSVMVCGSPSLNKECRSFFLNNDWDEGNTGEMGDFMLERAFVD
;
A
#
# COMPACT_ATOMS: atom_id res chain seq x y z
N MET A 1 21.69 9.06 -6.16
CA MET A 1 20.72 9.76 -5.32
C MET A 1 20.03 10.75 -6.23
N TYR A 2 18.72 10.74 -6.25
CA TYR A 2 17.93 11.67 -7.05
C TYR A 2 17.40 12.80 -6.15
N THR A 3 17.25 13.97 -6.71
CA THR A 3 16.56 15.11 -6.07
C THR A 3 15.32 15.40 -6.91
N GLU A 4 14.16 15.07 -6.35
CA GLU A 4 12.88 15.19 -7.02
C GLU A 4 12.12 16.41 -6.49
N LYS A 5 11.41 17.11 -7.35
CA LYS A 5 10.59 18.26 -6.96
C LYS A 5 9.18 17.82 -6.58
N VAL A 6 8.69 18.27 -5.44
CA VAL A 6 7.30 18.07 -5.05
C VAL A 6 6.39 18.84 -6.01
N THR A 7 5.45 18.13 -6.61
CA THR A 7 4.53 18.69 -7.63
C THR A 7 3.10 18.81 -7.12
N ARG A 8 2.74 18.08 -6.05
CA ARG A 8 1.41 18.11 -5.46
C ARG A 8 1.45 17.62 -4.02
N VAL A 9 0.64 18.24 -3.14
CA VAL A 9 0.39 17.76 -1.79
C VAL A 9 -1.12 17.67 -1.56
N THR A 10 -1.60 16.56 -0.98
CA THR A 10 -3.02 16.34 -0.68
C THR A 10 -3.17 15.94 0.77
N HIS A 11 -3.91 16.72 1.57
CA HIS A 11 -4.20 16.42 2.96
C HIS A 11 -5.57 15.74 3.08
N TYR A 12 -5.62 14.55 3.67
CA TYR A 12 -6.87 13.82 4.00
C TYR A 12 -7.43 14.27 5.36
N ASN A 13 -6.53 14.53 6.31
CA ASN A 13 -6.84 15.10 7.61
C ASN A 13 -5.59 15.79 8.19
N LYS A 14 -5.64 16.25 9.44
CA LYS A 14 -4.51 16.96 10.08
C LYS A 14 -3.21 16.17 10.19
N ASN A 15 -3.26 14.84 10.06
CA ASN A 15 -2.11 13.95 10.23
C ASN A 15 -1.78 13.13 8.99
N LEU A 16 -2.75 12.86 8.10
CA LEU A 16 -2.60 12.00 6.94
C LEU A 16 -2.57 12.83 5.67
N PHE A 17 -1.56 12.65 4.86
CA PHE A 17 -1.36 13.36 3.60
C PHE A 17 -0.60 12.49 2.59
N SER A 18 -0.80 12.76 1.32
CA SER A 18 0.03 12.23 0.24
C SER A 18 0.72 13.36 -0.50
N PHE A 19 1.80 13.05 -1.17
CA PHE A 19 2.50 13.99 -2.02
C PHE A 19 3.06 13.30 -3.26
N ARG A 20 3.09 14.03 -4.36
CA ARG A 20 3.70 13.62 -5.62
C ARG A 20 4.97 14.40 -5.85
N THR A 21 5.90 13.77 -6.54
CA THR A 21 7.14 14.39 -6.99
C THR A 21 7.35 14.13 -8.47
N THR A 22 8.27 14.85 -9.08
CA THR A 22 8.88 14.43 -10.34
C THR A 22 9.47 13.03 -10.18
N ARG A 23 9.83 12.39 -11.29
CA ARG A 23 10.51 11.10 -11.31
C ARG A 23 11.64 11.17 -12.34
N ASP A 24 12.87 10.94 -11.87
CA ASP A 24 14.00 10.79 -12.79
C ASP A 24 13.74 9.65 -13.77
N PRO A 25 13.97 9.86 -15.08
CA PRO A 25 13.73 8.83 -16.10
C PRO A 25 14.56 7.54 -15.90
N GLY A 26 15.64 7.59 -15.12
CA GLY A 26 16.46 6.42 -14.78
C GLY A 26 15.96 5.65 -13.55
N PHE A 27 14.99 6.19 -12.79
CA PHE A 27 14.48 5.53 -11.60
C PHE A 27 13.56 4.35 -11.97
N ARG A 28 13.91 3.16 -11.49
CA ARG A 28 13.16 1.91 -11.76
C ARG A 28 12.75 1.27 -10.44
N PHE A 29 11.54 0.72 -10.43
CA PHE A 29 10.98 -0.04 -9.31
C PHE A 29 9.89 -0.99 -9.80
N LYS A 30 9.56 -1.99 -8.98
CA LYS A 30 8.41 -2.85 -9.16
C LYS A 30 7.24 -2.37 -8.31
N ASN A 31 6.02 -2.56 -8.80
CA ASN A 31 4.82 -2.27 -8.02
C ASN A 31 4.83 -3.07 -6.72
N GLY A 32 4.54 -2.39 -5.59
CA GLY A 32 4.64 -2.94 -4.24
C GLY A 32 5.97 -2.69 -3.51
N GLU A 33 7.03 -2.27 -4.21
CA GLU A 33 8.29 -1.90 -3.57
C GLU A 33 8.22 -0.56 -2.83
N PHE A 34 9.19 -0.33 -1.95
CA PHE A 34 9.45 0.95 -1.29
C PHE A 34 10.81 1.54 -1.70
N ALA A 35 10.91 2.86 -1.57
CA ALA A 35 12.14 3.61 -1.69
C ALA A 35 12.53 4.26 -0.37
N MET A 36 13.81 4.51 -0.18
CA MET A 36 14.29 5.38 0.89
C MET A 36 14.17 6.83 0.41
N ILE A 37 13.24 7.58 0.98
CA ILE A 37 13.05 9.00 0.71
C ILE A 37 13.47 9.84 1.92
N GLY A 38 13.87 11.07 1.68
CA GLY A 38 14.35 11.95 2.74
C GLY A 38 14.34 13.42 2.37
N ILE A 39 14.62 14.22 3.37
CA ILE A 39 14.87 15.66 3.25
C ILE A 39 16.15 16.01 4.00
N GLU A 40 16.73 17.14 3.63
CA GLU A 40 17.88 17.68 4.36
C GLU A 40 17.40 18.37 5.66
N ILE A 41 18.01 18.01 6.78
CA ILE A 41 17.75 18.61 8.10
C ILE A 41 19.10 18.99 8.69
N ASP A 42 19.29 20.27 8.95
CA ASP A 42 20.53 20.83 9.51
C ASP A 42 21.80 20.39 8.74
N GLY A 43 21.72 20.43 7.39
CA GLY A 43 22.80 20.05 6.50
C GLY A 43 23.08 18.54 6.38
N LYS A 44 22.18 17.69 6.91
CA LYS A 44 22.29 16.24 6.84
C LYS A 44 21.02 15.61 6.29
N PRO A 45 21.11 14.69 5.32
CA PRO A 45 19.95 14.01 4.81
C PRO A 45 19.44 12.96 5.81
N LEU A 46 18.14 12.99 6.10
CA LEU A 46 17.45 11.98 6.91
C LEU A 46 16.51 11.19 6.01
N PHE A 47 16.69 9.87 5.97
CA PHE A 47 15.91 8.96 5.12
C PHE A 47 15.01 8.03 5.93
N ARG A 48 13.85 7.68 5.35
CA ARG A 48 12.97 6.59 5.80
C ARG A 48 12.40 5.84 4.59
N ALA A 49 12.00 4.59 4.83
CA ALA A 49 11.35 3.75 3.83
C ALA A 49 9.90 4.22 3.61
N TYR A 50 9.52 4.35 2.33
CA TYR A 50 8.17 4.69 1.91
C TYR A 50 7.76 3.84 0.71
N SER A 51 6.66 3.11 0.84
CA SER A 51 6.09 2.37 -0.28
C SER A 51 5.58 3.32 -1.35
N MET A 52 5.84 2.99 -2.61
CA MET A 52 5.30 3.74 -3.73
C MET A 52 3.80 3.52 -3.85
N VAL A 53 3.07 4.63 -3.99
CA VAL A 53 1.63 4.66 -4.31
C VAL A 53 1.41 4.70 -5.82
N SER A 54 2.28 5.44 -6.53
CA SER A 54 2.32 5.46 -8.00
C SER A 54 2.73 4.10 -8.54
N THR A 55 2.27 3.80 -9.74
CA THR A 55 2.71 2.60 -10.47
C THR A 55 4.10 2.80 -11.06
N CYS A 56 4.76 1.71 -11.43
CA CYS A 56 6.04 1.76 -12.15
C CYS A 56 5.91 2.35 -13.57
N TYR A 57 4.70 2.56 -14.07
CA TYR A 57 4.40 3.15 -15.38
C TYR A 57 4.15 4.66 -15.32
N ASP A 58 3.84 5.20 -14.11
CA ASP A 58 3.62 6.64 -13.93
C ASP A 58 4.92 7.43 -14.15
N ASP A 59 4.80 8.65 -14.65
CA ASP A 59 5.91 9.59 -14.85
C ASP A 59 6.25 10.42 -13.61
N TYR A 60 5.61 10.13 -12.47
CA TYR A 60 5.79 10.74 -11.15
C TYR A 60 5.97 9.66 -10.08
N LEU A 61 6.45 10.08 -8.90
CA LEU A 61 6.40 9.27 -7.68
C LEU A 61 5.32 9.83 -6.76
N GLU A 62 4.56 8.94 -6.12
CA GLU A 62 3.57 9.32 -5.11
C GLU A 62 3.79 8.52 -3.83
N PHE A 63 3.70 9.19 -2.69
CA PHE A 63 3.90 8.60 -1.36
C PHE A 63 2.77 9.02 -0.43
N LEU A 64 2.39 8.11 0.48
CA LEU A 64 1.44 8.35 1.54
C LEU A 64 2.18 8.44 2.88
N SER A 65 1.94 9.51 3.63
CA SER A 65 2.61 9.75 4.90
C SER A 65 1.61 10.08 6.01
N ILE A 66 1.97 9.69 7.22
CA ILE A 66 1.25 10.07 8.43
C ILE A 66 2.20 10.82 9.37
N LYS A 67 1.73 11.90 9.99
CA LYS A 67 2.47 12.57 11.05
C LYS A 67 2.58 11.66 12.26
N VAL A 68 3.79 11.28 12.60
CA VAL A 68 4.10 10.62 13.87
C VAL A 68 4.56 11.72 14.85
N PRO A 69 3.95 11.87 16.03
CA PRO A 69 4.47 12.77 17.06
C PRO A 69 5.95 12.47 17.32
N ASP A 70 6.78 13.49 17.33
CA ASP A 70 8.24 13.40 17.56
C ASP A 70 9.02 12.58 16.52
N GLY A 71 8.38 12.17 15.43
CA GLY A 71 9.04 11.49 14.32
C GLY A 71 10.03 12.43 13.63
N PRO A 72 11.33 12.09 13.57
CA PRO A 72 12.35 13.03 13.09
C PRO A 72 12.17 13.47 11.64
N LEU A 73 11.68 12.59 10.75
CA LEU A 73 11.36 12.91 9.36
C LEU A 73 9.92 13.39 9.21
N THR A 74 8.95 12.66 9.76
CA THR A 74 7.52 12.89 9.50
C THR A 74 7.04 14.23 10.05
N SER A 75 7.62 14.73 11.16
CA SER A 75 7.33 16.05 11.71
C SER A 75 7.76 17.21 10.77
N LYS A 76 8.73 16.98 9.89
CA LYS A 76 9.18 17.93 8.88
C LYS A 76 8.45 17.72 7.56
N LEU A 77 8.33 16.46 7.16
CA LEU A 77 7.69 16.08 5.89
C LEU A 77 6.21 16.53 5.82
N MET A 78 5.51 16.62 6.95
CA MET A 78 4.14 17.15 6.99
C MET A 78 4.00 18.62 6.57
N HIS A 79 5.10 19.35 6.51
CA HIS A 79 5.15 20.76 6.06
C HIS A 79 5.65 20.89 4.62
N ILE A 80 5.90 19.76 3.94
CA ILE A 80 6.34 19.75 2.55
C ILE A 80 5.29 20.43 1.67
N LYS A 81 5.73 21.18 0.69
CA LYS A 81 4.90 21.93 -0.24
C LYS A 81 5.41 21.78 -1.66
N GLU A 82 4.59 22.16 -2.61
CA GLU A 82 4.96 22.19 -4.04
C GLU A 82 6.19 23.07 -4.25
N GLY A 83 7.14 22.55 -5.02
CA GLY A 83 8.45 23.15 -5.29
C GLY A 83 9.56 22.74 -4.33
N ASP A 84 9.26 22.11 -3.18
CA ASP A 84 10.27 21.62 -2.26
C ASP A 84 11.06 20.43 -2.86
N ASP A 85 12.28 20.24 -2.38
CA ASP A 85 13.14 19.12 -2.77
C ASP A 85 12.87 17.88 -1.90
N LEU A 86 12.75 16.74 -2.55
CA LEU A 86 12.74 15.41 -1.93
C LEU A 86 13.92 14.60 -2.42
N LEU A 87 14.69 14.05 -1.50
CA LEU A 87 15.77 13.14 -1.82
C LEU A 87 15.26 11.71 -1.96
N VAL A 88 15.62 11.03 -3.04
CA VAL A 88 15.20 9.64 -3.31
C VAL A 88 16.46 8.79 -3.57
N LYS A 89 16.63 7.71 -2.81
CA LYS A 89 17.72 6.76 -3.09
C LYS A 89 17.38 5.91 -4.33
N PRO A 90 18.38 5.61 -5.18
CA PRO A 90 18.13 4.92 -6.45
C PRO A 90 17.71 3.46 -6.30
N LYS A 91 18.04 2.81 -5.18
CA LYS A 91 17.73 1.41 -4.93
C LYS A 91 16.39 1.30 -4.22
N THR A 92 15.49 0.54 -4.83
CA THR A 92 14.21 0.12 -4.25
C THR A 92 14.32 -1.30 -3.71
N THR A 93 13.42 -1.67 -2.85
CA THR A 93 13.29 -3.02 -2.29
C THR A 93 11.89 -3.18 -1.69
N GLY A 94 11.53 -4.38 -1.29
CA GLY A 94 10.25 -4.72 -0.68
C GLY A 94 9.88 -6.15 -0.99
N SER A 95 9.05 -6.71 -0.15
CA SER A 95 8.56 -8.07 -0.34
C SER A 95 7.17 -8.13 -0.98
N LEU A 96 6.40 -7.05 -0.96
CA LEU A 96 5.02 -7.02 -1.46
C LEU A 96 4.94 -6.89 -2.99
N CYS A 97 5.66 -7.73 -3.72
CA CYS A 97 5.55 -7.82 -5.17
C CYS A 97 4.80 -9.10 -5.56
N ILE A 98 3.94 -9.01 -6.56
CA ILE A 98 3.17 -10.17 -7.06
C ILE A 98 4.07 -11.31 -7.52
N ASP A 99 5.31 -11.02 -7.93
CA ASP A 99 6.31 -12.01 -8.35
C ASP A 99 6.68 -13.03 -7.26
N TYR A 100 6.52 -12.65 -5.98
CA TYR A 100 6.89 -13.49 -4.84
C TYR A 100 5.71 -14.27 -4.26
N LEU A 101 4.55 -14.19 -4.90
CA LEU A 101 3.38 -14.99 -4.55
C LEU A 101 3.11 -16.07 -5.58
N LYS A 102 2.60 -17.20 -5.13
CA LYS A 102 2.07 -18.25 -5.99
C LYS A 102 0.95 -17.70 -6.87
N SER A 103 0.80 -18.25 -8.08
CA SER A 103 -0.33 -17.93 -8.95
C SER A 103 -1.57 -18.70 -8.49
N THR A 104 -2.62 -17.95 -8.16
CA THR A 104 -3.91 -18.46 -7.69
C THR A 104 -5.04 -17.75 -8.40
N ASP A 105 -6.30 -18.07 -8.08
CA ASP A 105 -7.44 -17.34 -8.67
C ASP A 105 -7.59 -15.93 -8.07
N ASN A 106 -7.33 -15.78 -6.76
CA ASN A 106 -7.57 -14.53 -6.03
C ASN A 106 -6.28 -13.94 -5.46
N LEU A 107 -6.12 -12.63 -5.60
CA LEU A 107 -5.19 -11.83 -4.79
C LEU A 107 -5.98 -11.11 -3.70
N ILE A 108 -5.62 -11.31 -2.45
CA ILE A 108 -6.26 -10.67 -1.30
C ILE A 108 -5.25 -9.76 -0.61
N MET A 109 -5.53 -8.47 -0.60
CA MET A 109 -4.69 -7.45 0.01
C MET A 109 -5.35 -6.95 1.30
N LEU A 110 -4.65 -7.09 2.43
CA LEU A 110 -5.13 -6.71 3.77
C LEU A 110 -4.36 -5.48 4.26
N ALA A 111 -5.01 -4.33 4.30
CA ALA A 111 -4.42 -3.06 4.69
C ALA A 111 -4.98 -2.51 5.99
N THR A 112 -4.11 -1.92 6.82
CA THR A 112 -4.55 -1.01 7.88
C THR A 112 -3.85 0.35 7.76
N GLY A 113 -4.64 1.44 7.84
CA GLY A 113 -4.11 2.81 7.78
C GLY A 113 -3.29 3.07 6.51
N THR A 114 -2.07 3.54 6.67
CA THR A 114 -1.15 3.83 5.55
C THR A 114 -0.59 2.59 4.85
N GLY A 115 -0.83 1.38 5.39
CA GLY A 115 -0.51 0.13 4.71
C GLY A 115 -1.24 -0.08 3.37
N VAL A 116 -2.19 0.78 3.04
CA VAL A 116 -2.80 0.83 1.70
C VAL A 116 -1.80 1.27 0.61
N ALA A 117 -0.73 1.98 0.97
CA ALA A 117 0.20 2.59 0.01
C ALA A 117 0.77 1.61 -1.04
N PRO A 118 1.43 0.48 -0.69
CA PRO A 118 1.94 -0.46 -1.68
C PRO A 118 0.82 -1.09 -2.50
N PHE A 119 -0.37 -1.27 -1.93
CA PHE A 119 -1.51 -1.85 -2.62
C PHE A 119 -2.13 -0.93 -3.66
N MET A 120 -1.91 0.37 -3.57
CA MET A 120 -2.28 1.30 -4.64
C MET A 120 -1.52 0.98 -5.92
N SER A 121 -0.19 0.84 -5.86
CA SER A 121 0.60 0.52 -7.06
C SER A 121 0.24 -0.85 -7.65
N ILE A 122 -0.07 -1.84 -6.80
CA ILE A 122 -0.47 -3.19 -7.22
C ILE A 122 -1.88 -3.19 -7.83
N ALA A 123 -2.84 -2.51 -7.19
CA ALA A 123 -4.23 -2.46 -7.68
C ALA A 123 -4.37 -1.70 -9.01
N PHE A 124 -3.45 -0.78 -9.30
CA PHE A 124 -3.43 -0.02 -10.56
C PHE A 124 -2.43 -0.58 -11.59
N ASP A 125 -1.92 -1.80 -11.37
CA ASP A 125 -1.05 -2.53 -12.27
C ASP A 125 -1.86 -3.52 -13.12
N TYR A 126 -1.74 -3.45 -14.44
CA TYR A 126 -2.42 -4.39 -15.35
C TYR A 126 -1.91 -5.83 -15.19
N GLU A 127 -0.62 -6.03 -14.87
CA GLU A 127 -0.02 -7.36 -14.67
C GLU A 127 -0.68 -8.10 -13.49
N THR A 128 -1.21 -7.35 -12.51
CA THR A 128 -1.97 -7.93 -11.40
C THR A 128 -3.21 -8.68 -11.90
N TYR A 129 -3.91 -8.15 -12.90
CA TYR A 129 -5.13 -8.76 -13.47
C TYR A 129 -4.83 -9.80 -14.55
N GLU A 130 -3.63 -9.81 -15.09
CA GLU A 130 -3.15 -10.93 -15.92
C GLU A 130 -2.85 -12.17 -15.05
N LYS A 131 -2.37 -11.94 -13.83
CA LYS A 131 -2.00 -13.01 -12.89
C LYS A 131 -3.18 -13.54 -12.09
N TYR A 132 -4.12 -12.67 -11.68
CA TYR A 132 -5.23 -13.02 -10.78
C TYR A 132 -6.58 -12.70 -11.41
N LYS A 133 -7.55 -13.63 -11.29
CA LYS A 133 -8.92 -13.45 -11.80
C LYS A 133 -9.71 -12.42 -10.98
N HIS A 134 -9.49 -12.39 -9.65
CA HIS A 134 -10.15 -11.48 -8.73
C HIS A 134 -9.12 -10.85 -7.80
N VAL A 135 -9.25 -9.55 -7.58
CA VAL A 135 -8.38 -8.78 -6.70
C VAL A 135 -9.23 -8.12 -5.61
N TYR A 136 -8.96 -8.45 -4.35
CA TYR A 136 -9.67 -7.91 -3.19
C TYR A 136 -8.75 -7.02 -2.37
N LEU A 137 -9.20 -5.81 -2.06
CA LEU A 137 -8.52 -4.92 -1.12
C LEU A 137 -9.42 -4.66 0.09
N PHE A 138 -9.06 -5.23 1.23
CA PHE A 138 -9.65 -4.93 2.52
C PHE A 138 -8.85 -3.83 3.21
N HIS A 139 -9.44 -2.64 3.35
CA HIS A 139 -8.78 -1.48 3.94
C HIS A 139 -9.50 -1.04 5.22
N THR A 140 -8.88 -1.31 6.38
CA THR A 140 -9.41 -0.91 7.69
C THR A 140 -8.67 0.29 8.25
N THR A 141 -9.41 1.32 8.67
CA THR A 141 -8.87 2.51 9.33
C THR A 141 -9.58 2.79 10.65
N ARG A 142 -9.20 3.83 11.36
CA ARG A 142 -9.89 4.24 12.58
C ARG A 142 -11.15 5.03 12.26
N THR A 143 -11.03 5.96 11.30
CA THR A 143 -12.10 6.88 10.89
C THR A 143 -12.18 6.97 9.37
N VAL A 144 -13.33 7.40 8.84
CA VAL A 144 -13.55 7.60 7.38
C VAL A 144 -12.53 8.55 6.78
N LYS A 145 -12.13 9.60 7.52
CA LYS A 145 -11.12 10.58 7.08
C LYS A 145 -9.70 9.99 6.93
N GLU A 146 -9.49 8.78 7.42
CA GLU A 146 -8.22 8.03 7.24
C GLU A 146 -8.26 7.07 6.06
N LEU A 147 -9.39 6.91 5.36
CA LEU A 147 -9.52 6.14 4.12
C LEU A 147 -8.89 6.92 2.95
N ALA A 148 -7.55 7.00 2.95
CA ALA A 148 -6.84 7.60 1.83
C ALA A 148 -7.16 6.86 0.52
N TYR A 149 -7.22 7.60 -0.59
CA TYR A 149 -7.51 7.06 -1.93
C TYR A 149 -8.88 6.40 -2.12
N HIS A 150 -9.80 6.53 -1.16
CA HIS A 150 -11.12 5.90 -1.20
C HIS A 150 -11.83 6.11 -2.56
N GLU A 151 -11.91 7.36 -3.03
CA GLU A 151 -12.55 7.68 -4.31
C GLU A 151 -11.86 7.00 -5.50
N ARG A 152 -10.53 6.95 -5.53
CA ARG A 152 -9.77 6.28 -6.60
C ARG A 152 -10.06 4.77 -6.62
N LEU A 153 -10.13 4.13 -5.43
CA LEU A 153 -10.39 2.71 -5.29
C LEU A 153 -11.84 2.35 -5.66
N ILE A 154 -12.82 3.17 -5.24
CA ILE A 154 -14.22 3.00 -5.67
C ILE A 154 -14.37 3.17 -7.18
N ASN A 155 -13.69 4.14 -7.79
CA ASN A 155 -13.74 4.33 -9.24
C ASN A 155 -13.11 3.16 -10.00
N LEU A 156 -12.07 2.52 -9.47
CA LEU A 156 -11.51 1.28 -10.04
C LEU A 156 -12.53 0.13 -9.95
N GLU A 157 -13.16 -0.08 -8.79
CA GLU A 157 -14.19 -1.12 -8.59
C GLU A 157 -15.39 -0.92 -9.54
N LEU A 158 -15.79 0.32 -9.78
CA LEU A 158 -16.90 0.65 -10.68
C LEU A 158 -16.54 0.65 -12.18
N GLY A 159 -15.34 0.21 -12.54
CA GLY A 159 -14.87 0.20 -13.94
C GLY A 159 -14.73 1.59 -14.56
N ARG A 160 -14.51 2.63 -13.73
CA ARG A 160 -14.36 4.02 -14.19
C ARG A 160 -12.91 4.43 -14.42
N ASN A 161 -11.98 3.48 -14.36
CA ASN A 161 -10.59 3.73 -14.69
C ASN A 161 -10.40 3.55 -16.21
N PRO A 162 -9.89 4.55 -16.94
CA PRO A 162 -9.78 4.49 -18.39
C PRO A 162 -8.69 3.54 -18.91
N ILE A 163 -7.78 3.09 -18.02
CA ILE A 163 -6.67 2.19 -18.38
C ILE A 163 -7.00 0.75 -17.99
N LEU A 164 -7.70 0.55 -16.85
CA LEU A 164 -8.07 -0.75 -16.30
C LEU A 164 -9.58 -0.96 -16.44
N GLU A 165 -10.03 -1.13 -17.68
CA GLU A 165 -11.43 -1.42 -17.96
C GLU A 165 -11.74 -2.91 -17.70
N ASN A 166 -12.91 -3.18 -17.14
CA ASN A 166 -13.44 -4.55 -16.92
C ASN A 166 -12.56 -5.46 -16.04
N VAL A 167 -11.81 -4.89 -15.09
CA VAL A 167 -11.06 -5.67 -14.10
C VAL A 167 -11.97 -6.11 -12.95
N ASN A 168 -11.72 -7.30 -12.42
CA ASN A 168 -12.45 -7.81 -11.26
C ASN A 168 -11.79 -7.35 -9.96
N PHE A 169 -11.94 -6.08 -9.65
CA PHE A 169 -11.44 -5.46 -8.42
C PHE A 169 -12.56 -5.24 -7.41
N HIS A 170 -12.33 -5.59 -6.15
CA HIS A 170 -13.28 -5.47 -5.05
C HIS A 170 -12.65 -4.67 -3.91
N TYR A 171 -13.26 -3.54 -3.56
CA TYR A 171 -12.79 -2.67 -2.49
C TYR A 171 -13.70 -2.76 -1.27
N ILE A 172 -13.18 -3.26 -0.17
CA ILE A 172 -13.89 -3.46 1.08
C ILE A 172 -13.27 -2.56 2.16
N ASP A 173 -13.78 -1.35 2.29
CA ASP A 173 -13.40 -0.42 3.34
C ASP A 173 -14.12 -0.71 4.66
N SER A 174 -13.47 -0.43 5.77
CA SER A 174 -14.10 -0.49 7.10
C SER A 174 -13.44 0.47 8.08
N VAL A 175 -14.18 0.90 9.10
CA VAL A 175 -13.66 1.77 10.15
C VAL A 175 -13.95 1.21 11.54
N THR A 176 -13.09 1.54 12.51
CA THR A 176 -13.15 0.92 13.85
C THR A 176 -13.61 1.85 14.95
N ARG A 177 -13.66 3.18 14.72
CA ARG A 177 -13.91 4.17 15.80
C ARG A 177 -15.06 5.13 15.55
N GLU A 178 -15.79 4.95 14.47
CA GLU A 178 -16.98 5.73 14.18
C GLU A 178 -18.01 4.91 13.41
N LYS A 179 -19.23 5.44 13.27
CA LYS A 179 -20.30 4.77 12.51
C LYS A 179 -20.00 4.88 11.01
N HIS A 180 -20.02 3.74 10.34
CA HIS A 180 -19.83 3.61 8.90
C HIS A 180 -20.65 2.43 8.37
N MET A 181 -20.77 2.30 7.06
CA MET A 181 -21.46 1.15 6.43
C MET A 181 -20.85 -0.18 6.92
N ARG A 182 -19.50 -0.23 7.02
CA ARG A 182 -18.75 -1.38 7.57
C ARG A 182 -17.98 -0.93 8.81
N THR A 183 -18.45 -1.30 10.00
CA THR A 183 -17.79 -0.99 11.27
C THR A 183 -17.08 -2.21 11.83
N GLY A 184 -15.83 -2.05 12.25
CA GLY A 184 -14.98 -3.12 12.75
C GLY A 184 -13.80 -3.43 11.84
N ARG A 185 -13.06 -4.49 12.17
CA ARG A 185 -11.91 -4.94 11.38
C ARG A 185 -12.36 -5.76 10.18
N PHE A 186 -11.52 -5.86 9.15
CA PHE A 186 -11.77 -6.61 7.92
C PHE A 186 -12.12 -8.09 8.15
N TRP A 187 -11.67 -8.73 9.24
CA TRP A 187 -12.03 -10.10 9.61
C TRP A 187 -13.53 -10.36 9.60
N ASN A 188 -14.34 -9.36 9.97
CA ASN A 188 -15.80 -9.45 9.98
C ASN A 188 -16.41 -9.52 8.57
N TYR A 189 -15.61 -9.19 7.56
CA TYR A 189 -16.05 -9.05 6.16
C TYR A 189 -15.47 -10.12 5.25
N ILE A 190 -14.37 -10.79 5.66
CA ILE A 190 -13.77 -11.88 4.87
C ILE A 190 -14.82 -12.93 4.47
N PRO A 191 -15.63 -13.55 5.39
CA PRO A 191 -16.59 -14.58 5.00
C PRO A 191 -17.76 -14.07 4.13
N LYS A 192 -17.95 -12.75 4.06
CA LYS A 192 -19.02 -12.13 3.25
C LYS A 192 -18.59 -11.86 1.81
N HIS A 193 -17.31 -11.76 1.57
CA HIS A 193 -16.72 -11.42 0.27
C HIS A 193 -15.93 -12.59 -0.33
N LEU A 194 -15.44 -13.48 0.52
CA LEU A 194 -14.72 -14.69 0.11
C LEU A 194 -15.49 -15.90 0.56
N ASP A 195 -16.13 -16.59 -0.36
CA ASP A 195 -16.86 -17.82 -0.07
C ASP A 195 -15.92 -18.87 0.53
N GLY A 196 -16.30 -19.41 1.70
CA GLY A 196 -15.46 -20.31 2.50
C GLY A 196 -14.30 -19.64 3.23
N GLY A 197 -14.18 -18.29 3.23
CA GLY A 197 -13.06 -17.56 3.83
C GLY A 197 -11.77 -17.70 3.03
N PHE A 198 -10.61 -17.70 3.70
CA PHE A 198 -9.32 -17.96 3.06
C PHE A 198 -9.17 -19.43 2.72
N ILE A 199 -8.86 -19.74 1.47
CA ILE A 199 -8.63 -21.11 0.99
C ILE A 199 -7.25 -21.17 0.33
N LYS A 200 -6.34 -22.00 0.89
CA LYS A 200 -5.02 -22.25 0.30
C LYS A 200 -5.17 -22.78 -1.11
N ASP A 201 -4.25 -22.45 -1.99
CA ASP A 201 -4.23 -22.77 -3.42
C ASP A 201 -5.29 -22.06 -4.30
N ARG A 202 -6.33 -21.45 -3.70
CA ARG A 202 -7.24 -20.52 -4.38
C ARG A 202 -6.81 -19.07 -4.19
N ASP A 203 -6.27 -18.73 -3.02
CA ASP A 203 -6.02 -17.37 -2.58
C ASP A 203 -4.54 -17.14 -2.34
N SER A 204 -4.01 -16.02 -2.83
CA SER A 204 -2.72 -15.46 -2.44
C SER A 204 -2.95 -14.21 -1.61
N VAL A 205 -2.18 -14.01 -0.54
CA VAL A 205 -2.45 -12.93 0.42
C VAL A 205 -1.26 -12.01 0.60
N MET A 206 -1.52 -10.72 0.55
CA MET A 206 -0.58 -9.66 0.95
C MET A 206 -1.10 -8.90 2.16
N VAL A 207 -0.24 -8.62 3.11
CA VAL A 207 -0.62 -7.87 4.33
C VAL A 207 0.34 -6.70 4.53
N CYS A 208 -0.22 -5.50 4.67
CA CYS A 208 0.55 -4.31 5.03
C CYS A 208 -0.18 -3.50 6.10
N GLY A 209 0.50 -3.23 7.20
CA GLY A 209 -0.11 -2.43 8.25
C GLY A 209 0.65 -2.42 9.57
N SER A 210 -0.10 -2.32 10.67
CA SER A 210 0.49 -2.26 12.01
C SER A 210 1.22 -3.55 12.38
N PRO A 211 2.24 -3.49 13.27
CA PRO A 211 2.92 -4.68 13.77
C PRO A 211 1.97 -5.73 14.38
N SER A 212 0.88 -5.27 15.03
CA SER A 212 -0.13 -6.19 15.59
C SER A 212 -0.91 -6.93 14.51
N LEU A 213 -1.27 -6.24 13.42
CA LEU A 213 -1.92 -6.87 12.27
C LEU A 213 -1.02 -7.93 11.64
N ASN A 214 0.24 -7.57 11.36
CA ASN A 214 1.17 -8.49 10.73
C ASN A 214 1.41 -9.75 11.61
N LYS A 215 1.53 -9.58 12.93
CA LYS A 215 1.65 -10.70 13.85
C LYS A 215 0.40 -11.59 13.85
N GLU A 216 -0.78 -10.99 13.88
CA GLU A 216 -2.08 -11.69 13.85
C GLU A 216 -2.23 -12.51 12.55
N CYS A 217 -2.03 -11.87 11.39
CA CYS A 217 -2.12 -12.53 10.10
C CYS A 217 -1.07 -13.63 9.93
N ARG A 218 0.20 -13.36 10.31
CA ARG A 218 1.27 -14.35 10.23
C ARG A 218 0.94 -15.60 11.05
N SER A 219 0.47 -15.40 12.30
CA SER A 219 0.08 -16.53 13.16
C SER A 219 -1.10 -17.28 12.55
N PHE A 220 -2.09 -16.57 12.01
CA PHE A 220 -3.25 -17.21 11.37
C PHE A 220 -2.83 -18.08 10.19
N PHE A 221 -2.06 -17.54 9.24
CA PHE A 221 -1.69 -18.26 8.02
C PHE A 221 -0.76 -19.43 8.32
N LEU A 222 0.28 -19.25 9.15
CA LEU A 222 1.19 -20.36 9.52
C LEU A 222 0.48 -21.49 10.26
N ASN A 223 -0.49 -21.18 11.15
CA ASN A 223 -1.27 -22.19 11.86
C ASN A 223 -2.26 -22.94 10.96
N ASN A 224 -2.48 -22.49 9.74
CA ASN A 224 -3.31 -23.13 8.73
C ASN A 224 -2.46 -23.65 7.55
N ASP A 225 -1.18 -23.93 7.78
CA ASP A 225 -0.23 -24.54 6.82
C ASP A 225 0.02 -23.72 5.55
N TRP A 226 -0.10 -22.39 5.63
CA TRP A 226 0.27 -21.47 4.54
C TRP A 226 1.76 -21.15 4.60
N ASP A 227 2.39 -21.02 3.43
CA ASP A 227 3.81 -20.71 3.28
C ASP A 227 4.03 -19.20 3.15
N GLU A 228 4.91 -18.64 4.00
CA GLU A 228 5.31 -17.24 3.90
C GLU A 228 6.36 -17.08 2.78
N GLY A 229 6.04 -16.28 1.76
CA GLY A 229 6.96 -15.96 0.67
C GLY A 229 8.01 -14.93 1.06
N ASN A 230 9.06 -14.86 0.25
CA ASN A 230 10.13 -13.88 0.36
C ASN A 230 10.72 -13.60 -1.02
N THR A 231 11.73 -12.71 -1.10
CA THR A 231 12.35 -12.32 -2.36
C THR A 231 13.10 -13.44 -3.10
N GLY A 232 13.26 -14.61 -2.49
CA GLY A 232 13.94 -15.79 -3.07
C GLY A 232 13.02 -16.98 -3.29
N GLU A 233 11.84 -16.99 -2.66
CA GLU A 233 10.92 -18.12 -2.70
C GLU A 233 9.47 -17.65 -2.69
N MET A 234 8.66 -18.16 -3.64
CA MET A 234 7.24 -17.83 -3.71
C MET A 234 6.49 -18.47 -2.54
N GLY A 235 5.59 -17.69 -1.93
CA GLY A 235 4.71 -18.15 -0.86
C GLY A 235 3.23 -18.00 -1.18
N ASP A 236 2.41 -18.47 -0.26
CA ASP A 236 0.96 -18.27 -0.30
C ASP A 236 0.59 -16.88 0.24
N PHE A 237 1.42 -16.33 1.14
CA PHE A 237 1.21 -15.00 1.70
C PHE A 237 2.52 -14.25 1.93
N MET A 238 2.42 -12.91 2.00
CA MET A 238 3.53 -12.00 2.28
C MET A 238 3.10 -10.88 3.22
N LEU A 239 4.07 -10.38 4.01
CA LEU A 239 3.83 -9.36 5.02
C LEU A 239 4.87 -8.24 4.93
N GLU A 240 4.42 -6.99 5.06
CA GLU A 240 5.30 -5.84 5.22
C GLU A 240 4.76 -4.89 6.31
N ARG A 241 5.67 -4.28 7.07
CA ARG A 241 5.27 -3.29 8.06
C ARG A 241 5.06 -1.93 7.38
N ALA A 242 3.91 -1.28 7.65
CA ALA A 242 3.64 0.07 7.17
C ALA A 242 4.57 1.12 7.79
N PHE A 243 5.17 0.81 8.94
CA PHE A 243 6.12 1.67 9.65
C PHE A 243 7.30 0.86 10.16
N VAL A 244 8.49 1.40 10.00
CA VAL A 244 9.71 0.97 10.69
C VAL A 244 10.13 2.15 11.56
N ASP A 245 10.08 1.95 12.88
CA ASP A 245 10.54 2.94 13.87
C ASP A 245 12.03 3.23 13.72
#